data_95a328d24b9ea52492a6099c09ada7f5
#
_entry.id   95a328d24b9ea52492a6099c09ada7f5
#
_cell.length_a   1.000
_cell.length_b   1.000
_cell.length_c   1.000
_cell.angle_alpha   90.00
_cell.angle_beta   90.00
_cell.angle_gamma   90.00
#
_symmetry.space_group_name_H-M   'P 1'
#
loop_
_entity.id
_entity.type
_entity.pdbx_description
1 polymer ?
#
loop_
_entity_poly.entity_id
_entity_poly.type
_entity_poly.pdbx_seq_one_letter_code
_entity_poly.pdbx_strand_id
1 'polypeptide(L)'
;MKLHWLWVLVILACGLAANASAQLITDTIKDDWPTYNGDYTGRRFSSLTQITPQNAASLQAQWVFHSKTPGVLEATPVVVNGIMYFTGSNDAFALNAQSGEVLWHYARPVSRGLIDDASGHINRGVAISGTRLYMETDNAHLLCLDSRSGNLIWDIAYADWNKNYGATGAPLILKDKVLVATSGGDDGVRGFLAAFDATTGKLAWRLWTIPAPGEFGSSSWPGDTYLHGGATAWMPGTYDQELNTLYWGTGNASPDYDGSVRPGDDLYTSSLLAIDPDTGKLKWYFQFTPHDLYDYDAVETPVLINTQYQGQPRKLIVEANRNGYVYVLDRANGKFLSATQFVKTLNWAKGIDANGRPISSNLQPTAEGTLICPGVEGATNWYSPSYSEVTHLFYFMTLESCSVYFRKPAPFEEGKEYYSTGTKRNPDERSTQVLLSFDPSTKEFVWRYPQAGDSHGYGGVMTTAAGLVFFADNQGFFEASDAKTGKSLWHFNTGQSLHASPMSYAVDGKQYVAIASGSDLFSFALPQ
;
A
#
# COMPACT_ATOMS: atom_id res chain seq x y z
N MET A 1 -82.69 15.89 14.16
CA MET A 1 -81.78 15.13 13.29
C MET A 1 -80.54 15.96 13.09
N LYS A 2 -79.43 15.66 13.77
CA LYS A 2 -78.14 16.36 13.60
C LYS A 2 -77.15 15.30 13.12
N LEU A 3 -76.65 15.47 11.87
CA LEU A 3 -75.60 14.66 11.29
C LEU A 3 -74.25 15.10 11.85
N HIS A 4 -73.47 14.19 12.40
CA HIS A 4 -72.07 14.40 12.80
C HIS A 4 -71.16 13.88 11.69
N TRP A 5 -70.33 14.74 11.18
CA TRP A 5 -69.24 14.40 10.26
C TRP A 5 -67.99 14.11 11.07
N LEU A 6 -67.49 12.84 11.03
CA LEU A 6 -66.17 12.47 11.51
C LEU A 6 -65.13 12.77 10.43
N TRP A 7 -64.17 13.64 10.75
CA TRP A 7 -62.94 13.80 9.95
C TRP A 7 -61.89 12.81 10.42
N VAL A 8 -61.45 11.90 9.54
CA VAL A 8 -60.30 11.02 9.77
C VAL A 8 -59.05 11.75 9.27
N LEU A 9 -58.20 12.14 10.21
CA LEU A 9 -56.86 12.67 9.89
C LEU A 9 -55.94 11.48 9.60
N VAL A 10 -55.55 11.29 8.32
CA VAL A 10 -54.47 10.40 7.91
C VAL A 10 -53.17 11.16 8.08
N ILE A 11 -52.39 10.81 9.10
CA ILE A 11 -51.01 11.30 9.27
C ILE A 11 -50.12 10.47 8.35
N LEU A 12 -49.70 11.05 7.22
CA LEU A 12 -48.61 10.53 6.40
C LEU A 12 -47.32 10.79 7.15
N ALA A 13 -46.75 9.76 7.77
CA ALA A 13 -45.38 9.76 8.24
C ALA A 13 -44.44 9.61 7.03
N CYS A 14 -43.96 10.73 6.49
CA CYS A 14 -42.81 10.73 5.59
C CYS A 14 -41.57 10.35 6.40
N GLY A 15 -41.16 9.09 6.29
CA GLY A 15 -39.86 8.64 6.74
C GLY A 15 -38.79 9.35 5.92
N LEU A 16 -38.13 10.34 6.51
CA LEU A 16 -36.86 10.86 6.01
C LEU A 16 -35.83 9.76 6.17
N ALA A 17 -35.59 8.98 5.09
CA ALA A 17 -34.39 8.20 4.96
C ALA A 17 -33.22 9.20 4.92
N ALA A 18 -32.54 9.36 6.04
CA ALA A 18 -31.26 10.05 6.08
C ALA A 18 -30.28 9.24 5.22
N ASN A 19 -30.06 9.67 4.00
CA ASN A 19 -28.92 9.25 3.22
C ASN A 19 -27.69 9.73 3.97
N ALA A 20 -27.08 8.85 4.77
CA ALA A 20 -25.74 9.05 5.27
C ALA A 20 -24.81 8.99 4.05
N SER A 21 -24.60 10.11 3.38
CA SER A 21 -23.49 10.26 2.45
C SER A 21 -22.22 10.01 3.27
N ALA A 22 -21.42 9.02 2.88
CA ALA A 22 -20.13 8.78 3.49
C ALA A 22 -19.35 10.09 3.45
N GLN A 23 -19.05 10.64 4.62
CA GLN A 23 -18.30 11.88 4.73
C GLN A 23 -16.89 11.60 4.21
N LEU A 24 -16.47 12.30 3.16
CA LEU A 24 -15.11 12.18 2.66
C LEU A 24 -14.13 12.56 3.76
N ILE A 25 -13.08 11.75 3.90
CA ILE A 25 -12.00 12.02 4.83
C ILE A 25 -11.30 13.28 4.35
N THR A 26 -11.19 14.28 5.21
CA THR A 26 -10.50 15.54 4.89
C THR A 26 -9.00 15.33 4.86
N ASP A 27 -8.27 16.17 4.11
CA ASP A 27 -6.82 16.12 4.00
C ASP A 27 -6.08 16.37 5.33
N THR A 28 -6.81 16.74 6.39
CA THR A 28 -6.23 17.04 7.71
C THR A 28 -6.60 15.95 8.69
N ILE A 29 -5.62 15.11 9.04
CA ILE A 29 -5.74 14.17 10.15
C ILE A 29 -5.58 14.96 11.45
N LYS A 30 -6.57 14.85 12.33
CA LYS A 30 -6.52 15.37 13.70
C LYS A 30 -6.21 14.23 14.66
N ASP A 31 -7.19 13.82 15.44
CA ASP A 31 -7.03 12.80 16.48
C ASP A 31 -7.10 11.37 15.91
N ASP A 32 -7.74 11.19 14.77
CA ASP A 32 -7.96 9.89 14.13
C ASP A 32 -6.86 9.53 13.09
N TRP A 33 -6.75 8.24 12.76
CA TRP A 33 -5.99 7.69 11.63
C TRP A 33 -6.93 6.82 10.78
N PRO A 34 -7.76 7.43 9.91
CA PRO A 34 -8.96 6.77 9.37
C PRO A 34 -8.73 5.88 8.14
N THR A 35 -7.52 5.85 7.56
CA THR A 35 -7.18 4.98 6.41
C THR A 35 -5.83 4.31 6.61
N TYR A 36 -5.46 3.39 5.71
CA TYR A 36 -4.14 2.75 5.69
C TYR A 36 -2.98 3.76 5.76
N ASN A 37 -3.04 4.87 5.03
CA ASN A 37 -2.02 5.92 5.01
C ASN A 37 -2.37 7.16 5.87
N GLY A 38 -3.43 7.07 6.68
CA GLY A 38 -3.97 8.16 7.48
C GLY A 38 -4.99 8.98 6.71
N ASP A 39 -4.63 9.51 5.55
CA ASP A 39 -5.53 10.19 4.62
C ASP A 39 -5.50 9.54 3.23
N TYR A 40 -6.12 10.18 2.24
CA TYR A 40 -6.15 9.69 0.87
C TYR A 40 -4.90 10.01 0.05
N THR A 41 -3.99 10.86 0.55
CA THR A 41 -2.88 11.40 -0.23
C THR A 41 -1.63 10.53 -0.22
N GLY A 42 -1.57 9.52 0.64
CA GLY A 42 -0.40 8.66 0.78
C GLY A 42 0.78 9.30 1.52
N ARG A 43 0.65 10.54 2.01
CA ARG A 43 1.73 11.26 2.68
C ARG A 43 2.16 10.64 4.01
N ARG A 44 1.29 9.90 4.64
CA ARG A 44 1.53 9.30 5.96
C ARG A 44 2.08 10.31 6.97
N PHE A 45 1.41 11.46 7.01
CA PHE A 45 1.77 12.63 7.80
C PHE A 45 0.73 12.87 8.89
N SER A 46 1.17 12.94 10.15
CA SER A 46 0.31 13.27 11.30
C SER A 46 0.37 14.76 11.62
N SER A 47 -0.79 15.39 11.77
CA SER A 47 -0.90 16.79 12.20
C SER A 47 -0.69 16.99 13.72
N LEU A 48 -0.55 15.91 14.49
CA LEU A 48 -0.36 15.94 15.93
C LEU A 48 1.03 16.47 16.31
N THR A 49 1.10 17.27 17.38
CA THR A 49 2.29 18.00 17.78
C THR A 49 2.71 17.84 19.23
N GLN A 50 2.06 16.98 20.00
CA GLN A 50 2.39 16.79 21.42
C GLN A 50 3.75 16.10 21.61
N ILE A 51 4.07 15.12 20.75
CA ILE A 51 5.37 14.45 20.72
C ILE A 51 6.28 15.28 19.80
N THR A 52 7.36 15.81 20.35
CA THR A 52 8.28 16.77 19.69
C THR A 52 9.72 16.25 19.73
N PRO A 53 10.64 16.81 18.94
CA PRO A 53 12.07 16.48 19.05
C PRO A 53 12.66 16.67 20.45
N GLN A 54 12.10 17.58 21.26
CA GLN A 54 12.58 17.87 22.61
C GLN A 54 12.14 16.84 23.66
N ASN A 55 11.00 16.18 23.47
CA ASN A 55 10.44 15.24 24.43
C ASN A 55 10.35 13.79 23.93
N ALA A 56 10.67 13.52 22.67
CA ALA A 56 10.61 12.17 22.09
C ALA A 56 11.42 11.13 22.87
N ALA A 57 12.55 11.53 23.47
CA ALA A 57 13.37 10.66 24.33
C ALA A 57 12.63 10.11 25.55
N SER A 58 11.47 10.68 25.91
CA SER A 58 10.62 10.25 27.03
C SER A 58 9.51 9.31 26.61
N LEU A 59 9.40 8.92 25.34
CA LEU A 59 8.38 7.97 24.86
C LEU A 59 8.50 6.62 25.58
N GLN A 60 7.35 6.08 25.99
CA GLN A 60 7.23 4.80 26.68
C GLN A 60 6.12 3.97 26.06
N ALA A 61 6.29 2.65 26.02
CA ALA A 61 5.22 1.73 25.69
C ALA A 61 4.08 1.90 26.70
N GLN A 62 2.87 2.14 26.23
CA GLN A 62 1.66 2.27 27.05
C GLN A 62 0.97 0.92 27.16
N TRP A 63 0.89 0.20 26.06
CA TRP A 63 0.34 -1.14 26.01
C TRP A 63 0.93 -1.93 24.82
N VAL A 64 0.88 -3.25 24.96
CA VAL A 64 1.22 -4.21 23.90
C VAL A 64 0.05 -5.18 23.78
N PHE A 65 -0.44 -5.39 22.58
CA PHE A 65 -1.46 -6.37 22.27
C PHE A 65 -0.88 -7.55 21.51
N HIS A 66 -1.07 -8.77 22.02
CA HIS A 66 -0.63 -10.02 21.39
C HIS A 66 -1.77 -10.60 20.56
N SER A 67 -1.72 -10.50 19.24
CA SER A 67 -2.80 -10.94 18.35
C SER A 67 -2.97 -12.45 18.33
N LYS A 68 -1.87 -13.20 18.48
CA LYS A 68 -1.80 -14.67 18.36
C LYS A 68 -2.20 -15.18 16.95
N THR A 69 -2.26 -14.28 15.96
CA THR A 69 -2.47 -14.66 14.57
C THR A 69 -1.19 -15.30 14.00
N PRO A 70 -1.30 -16.21 13.04
CA PRO A 70 -0.13 -16.76 12.35
C PRO A 70 0.62 -15.67 11.57
N GLY A 71 1.94 -15.80 11.51
CA GLY A 71 2.78 -14.94 10.68
C GLY A 71 3.14 -13.59 11.31
N VAL A 72 3.78 -12.75 10.50
CA VAL A 72 4.17 -11.39 10.86
C VAL A 72 3.06 -10.44 10.44
N LEU A 73 2.72 -9.50 11.30
CA LEU A 73 1.72 -8.46 10.99
C LEU A 73 2.32 -7.40 10.07
N GLU A 74 1.68 -7.18 8.93
CA GLU A 74 1.98 -6.09 7.99
C GLU A 74 0.92 -4.99 8.01
N ALA A 75 -0.10 -5.18 8.83
CA ALA A 75 -1.24 -4.27 8.92
C ALA A 75 -0.86 -2.91 9.51
N THR A 76 -1.37 -1.85 8.91
CA THR A 76 -1.47 -0.56 9.58
C THR A 76 -2.81 -0.48 10.29
N PRO A 77 -2.85 -0.25 11.61
CA PRO A 77 -4.10 -0.02 12.30
C PRO A 77 -4.81 1.23 11.80
N VAL A 78 -6.13 1.21 11.85
CA VAL A 78 -7.01 2.37 11.61
C VAL A 78 -7.61 2.78 12.95
N VAL A 79 -7.57 4.06 13.29
CA VAL A 79 -8.17 4.59 14.52
C VAL A 79 -9.24 5.60 14.15
N VAL A 80 -10.46 5.36 14.68
CA VAL A 80 -11.60 6.27 14.51
C VAL A 80 -12.37 6.35 15.84
N ASN A 81 -12.56 7.57 16.32
CA ASN A 81 -13.29 7.85 17.56
C ASN A 81 -12.79 7.04 18.78
N GLY A 82 -11.47 6.91 18.94
CA GLY A 82 -10.84 6.19 20.05
C GLY A 82 -10.92 4.66 19.98
N ILE A 83 -11.40 4.10 18.89
CA ILE A 83 -11.38 2.65 18.61
C ILE A 83 -10.33 2.37 17.55
N MET A 84 -9.43 1.42 17.84
CA MET A 84 -8.41 0.95 16.92
C MET A 84 -8.84 -0.35 16.27
N TYR A 85 -8.80 -0.40 14.95
CA TYR A 85 -9.11 -1.58 14.15
C TYR A 85 -7.86 -2.06 13.42
N PHE A 86 -7.59 -3.35 13.43
CA PHE A 86 -6.50 -3.92 12.65
C PHE A 86 -6.79 -5.38 12.28
N THR A 87 -5.98 -5.94 11.41
CA THR A 87 -6.12 -7.31 10.89
C THR A 87 -4.88 -8.16 11.15
N GLY A 88 -5.10 -9.45 11.37
CA GLY A 88 -4.15 -10.49 11.02
C GLY A 88 -4.56 -11.11 9.67
N SER A 89 -4.16 -12.33 9.36
CA SER A 89 -4.46 -13.01 8.09
C SER A 89 -5.96 -12.93 7.71
N ASN A 90 -6.81 -13.66 8.42
CA ASN A 90 -8.27 -13.64 8.26
C ASN A 90 -8.99 -13.17 9.55
N ASP A 91 -8.28 -12.47 10.41
CA ASP A 91 -8.78 -11.96 11.67
C ASP A 91 -8.95 -10.44 11.60
N ALA A 92 -9.97 -9.90 12.25
CA ALA A 92 -10.13 -8.49 12.51
C ALA A 92 -10.38 -8.24 14.00
N PHE A 93 -9.74 -7.22 14.52
CA PHE A 93 -9.83 -6.82 15.92
C PHE A 93 -10.29 -5.38 16.04
N ALA A 94 -11.10 -5.10 17.08
CA ALA A 94 -11.31 -3.75 17.58
C ALA A 94 -10.78 -3.67 19.00
N LEU A 95 -9.94 -2.68 19.23
CA LEU A 95 -9.36 -2.40 20.55
C LEU A 95 -9.77 -1.00 21.01
N ASN A 96 -9.87 -0.83 22.32
CA ASN A 96 -9.81 0.49 22.91
C ASN A 96 -8.42 1.07 22.60
N ALA A 97 -8.35 2.16 21.84
CA ALA A 97 -7.07 2.72 21.39
C ALA A 97 -6.21 3.29 22.52
N GLN A 98 -6.81 3.64 23.67
CA GLN A 98 -6.11 4.15 24.86
C GLN A 98 -5.45 3.04 25.68
N SER A 99 -6.13 1.87 25.82
CA SER A 99 -5.71 0.81 26.74
C SER A 99 -5.22 -0.47 26.07
N GLY A 100 -5.51 -0.69 24.77
CA GLY A 100 -5.26 -1.93 24.07
C GLY A 100 -6.23 -3.07 24.43
N GLU A 101 -7.30 -2.79 25.21
CA GLU A 101 -8.32 -3.77 25.57
C GLU A 101 -9.15 -4.17 24.36
N VAL A 102 -9.38 -5.48 24.19
CA VAL A 102 -10.19 -6.04 23.10
C VAL A 102 -11.67 -5.72 23.31
N LEU A 103 -12.27 -5.03 22.37
CA LEU A 103 -13.71 -4.75 22.32
C LEU A 103 -14.45 -5.90 21.61
N TRP A 104 -13.91 -6.36 20.49
CA TRP A 104 -14.38 -7.53 19.77
C TRP A 104 -13.29 -8.13 18.88
N HIS A 105 -13.45 -9.39 18.51
CA HIS A 105 -12.60 -10.15 17.60
C HIS A 105 -13.49 -10.93 16.63
N TYR A 106 -13.27 -10.74 15.35
CA TYR A 106 -13.79 -11.57 14.26
C TYR A 106 -12.70 -12.49 13.76
N ALA A 107 -12.97 -13.77 13.62
CA ALA A 107 -12.02 -14.75 13.08
C ALA A 107 -12.66 -15.61 12.01
N ARG A 108 -11.89 -15.89 10.95
CA ARG A 108 -12.24 -16.81 9.89
C ARG A 108 -11.08 -17.78 9.66
N PRO A 109 -11.33 -19.10 9.48
CA PRO A 109 -10.26 -20.03 9.15
C PRO A 109 -9.51 -19.59 7.89
N VAL A 110 -8.19 -19.77 7.87
CA VAL A 110 -7.39 -19.58 6.66
C VAL A 110 -7.74 -20.65 5.62
N SER A 111 -7.64 -20.27 4.35
CA SER A 111 -7.97 -21.16 3.23
C SER A 111 -6.90 -22.24 3.08
N ARG A 112 -7.32 -23.48 2.84
CA ARG A 112 -6.41 -24.61 2.63
C ARG A 112 -6.19 -24.81 1.13
N GLY A 113 -4.92 -24.90 0.72
CA GLY A 113 -4.55 -25.16 -0.67
C GLY A 113 -4.44 -23.89 -1.54
N LEU A 114 -4.54 -22.72 -0.94
CA LEU A 114 -4.13 -21.47 -1.58
C LEU A 114 -2.60 -21.46 -1.66
N ILE A 115 -2.05 -21.03 -2.80
CA ILE A 115 -0.60 -20.86 -2.96
C ILE A 115 -0.10 -19.72 -2.07
N ASP A 116 1.08 -19.88 -1.48
CA ASP A 116 1.61 -18.90 -0.53
C ASP A 116 1.72 -17.49 -1.11
N ASP A 117 2.14 -17.34 -2.37
CA ASP A 117 2.29 -16.02 -3.02
C ASP A 117 0.97 -15.32 -3.31
N ALA A 118 -0.13 -16.08 -3.44
CA ALA A 118 -1.44 -15.46 -3.57
C ALA A 118 -1.87 -14.71 -2.30
N SER A 119 -1.42 -15.15 -1.11
CA SER A 119 -1.82 -14.52 0.16
C SER A 119 -0.74 -14.52 1.25
N GLY A 120 0.10 -15.54 1.40
CA GLY A 120 1.15 -15.63 2.42
C GLY A 120 0.69 -15.43 3.86
N HIS A 121 -0.59 -15.62 4.16
CA HIS A 121 -1.22 -15.26 5.44
C HIS A 121 -1.14 -13.77 5.78
N ILE A 122 -0.97 -12.90 4.79
CA ILE A 122 -0.81 -11.45 4.95
C ILE A 122 -2.16 -10.76 4.78
N ASN A 123 -2.40 -9.75 5.60
CA ASN A 123 -3.48 -8.78 5.44
C ASN A 123 -2.98 -7.42 5.95
N ARG A 124 -3.16 -6.34 5.16
CA ARG A 124 -2.56 -5.05 5.46
C ARG A 124 -3.50 -4.06 6.15
N GLY A 125 -4.77 -4.44 6.38
CA GLY A 125 -5.65 -3.61 7.19
C GLY A 125 -7.10 -3.59 6.74
N VAL A 126 -7.82 -2.63 7.29
CA VAL A 126 -9.26 -2.43 7.09
C VAL A 126 -9.55 -1.07 6.48
N ALA A 127 -10.76 -0.93 5.92
CA ALA A 127 -11.39 0.37 5.69
C ALA A 127 -12.61 0.52 6.60
N ILE A 128 -12.91 1.74 7.01
CA ILE A 128 -14.05 2.03 7.88
C ILE A 128 -14.87 3.20 7.34
N SER A 129 -16.20 3.08 7.39
CA SER A 129 -17.13 4.15 7.08
C SER A 129 -18.38 4.05 7.95
N GLY A 130 -18.57 5.04 8.80
CA GLY A 130 -19.67 5.04 9.79
C GLY A 130 -19.63 3.82 10.70
N THR A 131 -20.66 2.97 10.63
CA THR A 131 -20.76 1.74 11.43
C THR A 131 -20.34 0.48 10.67
N ARG A 132 -19.63 0.62 9.55
CA ARG A 132 -19.20 -0.49 8.70
C ARG A 132 -17.71 -0.56 8.61
N LEU A 133 -17.17 -1.75 8.80
CA LEU A 133 -15.78 -2.09 8.61
C LEU A 133 -15.68 -3.08 7.45
N TYR A 134 -14.70 -2.86 6.59
CA TYR A 134 -14.44 -3.70 5.42
C TYR A 134 -13.06 -4.31 5.53
N MET A 135 -12.95 -5.60 5.26
CA MET A 135 -11.68 -6.32 5.19
C MET A 135 -11.67 -7.31 4.02
N GLU A 136 -10.51 -7.59 3.50
CA GLU A 136 -10.28 -8.69 2.58
C GLU A 136 -9.90 -9.96 3.35
N THR A 137 -10.08 -11.13 2.73
CA THR A 137 -9.57 -12.41 3.26
C THR A 137 -8.66 -13.06 2.22
N ASP A 138 -7.79 -13.95 2.69
CA ASP A 138 -6.77 -14.64 1.89
C ASP A 138 -7.27 -15.17 0.54
N ASN A 139 -8.51 -15.63 0.48
CA ASN A 139 -9.15 -16.26 -0.68
C ASN A 139 -10.01 -15.29 -1.52
N ALA A 140 -9.62 -14.02 -1.56
CA ALA A 140 -10.26 -12.97 -2.35
C ALA A 140 -11.76 -12.79 -2.06
N HIS A 141 -12.15 -12.82 -0.79
CA HIS A 141 -13.44 -12.32 -0.34
C HIS A 141 -13.33 -10.92 0.22
N LEU A 142 -14.35 -10.10 0.02
CA LEU A 142 -14.56 -8.85 0.69
C LEU A 142 -15.68 -9.00 1.72
N LEU A 143 -15.38 -8.70 2.97
CA LEU A 143 -16.32 -8.75 4.09
C LEU A 143 -16.73 -7.34 4.52
N CYS A 144 -17.99 -7.19 4.91
CA CYS A 144 -18.47 -6.05 5.66
C CYS A 144 -18.90 -6.50 7.05
N LEU A 145 -18.31 -5.92 8.08
CA LEU A 145 -18.64 -6.16 9.47
C LEU A 145 -19.29 -4.91 10.10
N ASP A 146 -20.13 -5.11 11.11
CA ASP A 146 -20.54 -4.00 11.99
C ASP A 146 -19.33 -3.58 12.84
N SER A 147 -18.89 -2.34 12.74
CA SER A 147 -17.66 -1.86 13.38
C SER A 147 -17.73 -1.84 14.92
N ARG A 148 -18.92 -1.87 15.51
CA ARG A 148 -19.13 -1.84 16.98
C ARG A 148 -19.15 -3.23 17.60
N SER A 149 -19.54 -4.26 16.81
CA SER A 149 -19.76 -5.62 17.33
C SER A 149 -18.93 -6.70 16.65
N GLY A 150 -18.30 -6.40 15.49
CA GLY A 150 -17.61 -7.38 14.66
C GLY A 150 -18.54 -8.36 13.94
N ASN A 151 -19.87 -8.19 14.02
CA ASN A 151 -20.80 -9.09 13.34
C ASN A 151 -20.74 -8.94 11.82
N LEU A 152 -20.73 -10.07 11.11
CA LEU A 152 -20.74 -10.10 9.66
C LEU A 152 -22.08 -9.56 9.12
N ILE A 153 -22.01 -8.56 8.23
CA ILE A 153 -23.17 -7.99 7.55
C ILE A 153 -23.34 -8.65 6.17
N TRP A 154 -22.27 -8.72 5.39
CA TRP A 154 -22.23 -9.42 4.13
C TRP A 154 -20.82 -9.91 3.80
N ASP A 155 -20.73 -10.95 2.96
CA ASP A 155 -19.52 -11.61 2.47
C ASP A 155 -19.68 -11.88 0.98
N ILE A 156 -18.73 -11.42 0.17
CA ILE A 156 -18.72 -11.62 -1.28
C ILE A 156 -17.36 -12.16 -1.73
N ALA A 157 -17.36 -13.24 -2.53
CA ALA A 157 -16.19 -13.65 -3.29
C ALA A 157 -16.09 -12.75 -4.53
N TYR A 158 -14.97 -12.03 -4.68
CA TYR A 158 -14.76 -11.15 -5.81
C TYR A 158 -13.80 -11.72 -6.86
N ALA A 159 -13.08 -12.79 -6.54
CA ALA A 159 -12.27 -13.58 -7.45
C ALA A 159 -12.31 -15.07 -7.06
N ASP A 160 -11.88 -15.94 -7.97
CA ASP A 160 -11.84 -17.38 -7.77
C ASP A 160 -10.45 -17.82 -7.26
N TRP A 161 -10.34 -18.07 -5.97
CA TRP A 161 -9.08 -18.48 -5.36
C TRP A 161 -8.54 -19.83 -5.86
N ASN A 162 -9.41 -20.71 -6.40
CA ASN A 162 -8.95 -21.96 -7.04
C ASN A 162 -8.13 -21.70 -8.31
N LYS A 163 -8.16 -20.45 -8.81
CA LYS A 163 -7.36 -19.97 -9.94
C LYS A 163 -6.21 -19.06 -9.47
N ASN A 164 -5.73 -19.26 -8.26
CA ASN A 164 -4.61 -18.54 -7.64
C ASN A 164 -4.88 -17.06 -7.31
N TYR A 165 -6.14 -16.59 -7.38
CA TYR A 165 -6.45 -15.25 -6.90
C TYR A 165 -6.46 -15.21 -5.37
N GLY A 166 -5.72 -14.31 -4.81
CA GLY A 166 -5.72 -14.00 -3.38
C GLY A 166 -5.95 -12.52 -3.10
N ALA A 167 -5.84 -12.15 -1.82
CA ALA A 167 -5.85 -10.79 -1.35
C ALA A 167 -4.91 -10.61 -0.16
N THR A 168 -4.09 -9.56 -0.21
CA THR A 168 -3.12 -9.17 0.82
C THR A 168 -3.23 -7.70 1.21
N GLY A 169 -4.12 -6.97 0.55
CA GLY A 169 -4.24 -5.51 0.64
C GLY A 169 -5.01 -5.02 1.86
N ALA A 170 -5.24 -3.73 1.86
CA ALA A 170 -6.25 -3.08 2.68
C ALA A 170 -7.29 -2.44 1.76
N PRO A 171 -8.60 -2.65 1.97
CA PRO A 171 -9.62 -1.98 1.18
C PRO A 171 -9.49 -0.46 1.29
N LEU A 172 -9.88 0.25 0.23
CA LEU A 172 -10.01 1.71 0.27
C LEU A 172 -11.48 2.09 0.15
N ILE A 173 -12.01 2.78 1.16
CA ILE A 173 -13.35 3.34 1.08
C ILE A 173 -13.32 4.71 0.42
N LEU A 174 -14.15 4.91 -0.60
CA LEU A 174 -14.23 6.17 -1.32
C LEU A 174 -15.67 6.48 -1.69
N LYS A 175 -16.23 7.54 -1.12
CA LYS A 175 -17.64 7.91 -1.26
C LYS A 175 -18.55 6.73 -0.80
N ASP A 176 -19.29 6.16 -1.70
CA ASP A 176 -20.21 5.04 -1.51
C ASP A 176 -19.64 3.67 -1.94
N LYS A 177 -18.33 3.60 -2.24
CA LYS A 177 -17.69 2.41 -2.80
C LYS A 177 -16.54 1.93 -1.94
N VAL A 178 -16.38 0.62 -1.86
CA VAL A 178 -15.20 -0.08 -1.34
C VAL A 178 -14.39 -0.58 -2.53
N LEU A 179 -13.14 -0.20 -2.57
CA LEU A 179 -12.20 -0.59 -3.60
C LEU A 179 -11.28 -1.68 -3.08
N VAL A 180 -11.07 -2.69 -3.88
CA VAL A 180 -10.17 -3.83 -3.61
C VAL A 180 -9.42 -4.21 -4.87
N ALA A 181 -8.29 -4.89 -4.69
CA ALA A 181 -7.54 -5.44 -5.80
C ALA A 181 -7.05 -6.85 -5.47
N THR A 182 -6.50 -7.55 -6.46
CA THR A 182 -6.06 -8.93 -6.29
C THR A 182 -4.55 -9.01 -6.06
N SER A 183 -4.12 -10.08 -5.39
CA SER A 183 -2.77 -10.64 -5.39
C SER A 183 -2.72 -11.93 -6.23
N GLY A 184 -1.58 -12.64 -6.23
CA GLY A 184 -1.35 -13.85 -7.02
C GLY A 184 -0.82 -13.56 -8.44
N GLY A 185 -0.17 -12.40 -8.64
CA GLY A 185 0.45 -12.04 -9.92
C GLY A 185 1.42 -13.10 -10.39
N ASP A 186 2.31 -13.51 -9.53
CA ASP A 186 3.39 -14.48 -9.76
C ASP A 186 2.87 -15.91 -10.01
N ASP A 187 1.60 -16.16 -9.66
CA ASP A 187 0.90 -17.41 -9.93
C ASP A 187 0.15 -17.40 -11.28
N GLY A 188 0.37 -16.37 -12.09
CA GLY A 188 -0.23 -16.27 -13.43
C GLY A 188 -1.72 -15.95 -13.41
N VAL A 189 -2.17 -15.04 -12.55
CA VAL A 189 -3.53 -14.49 -12.64
C VAL A 189 -3.57 -13.27 -13.57
N ARG A 190 -4.76 -12.91 -14.04
CA ARG A 190 -5.00 -11.61 -14.66
C ARG A 190 -5.41 -10.62 -13.59
N GLY A 191 -4.51 -9.67 -13.27
CA GLY A 191 -4.75 -8.66 -12.26
C GLY A 191 -5.95 -7.77 -12.56
N PHE A 192 -6.60 -7.27 -11.51
CA PHE A 192 -7.66 -6.28 -11.62
C PHE A 192 -7.83 -5.46 -10.33
N LEU A 193 -8.43 -4.29 -10.50
CA LEU A 193 -8.98 -3.44 -9.45
C LEU A 193 -10.52 -3.43 -9.59
N ALA A 194 -11.24 -3.50 -8.49
CA ALA A 194 -12.70 -3.46 -8.49
C ALA A 194 -13.26 -2.56 -7.40
N ALA A 195 -14.42 -1.97 -7.66
CA ALA A 195 -15.19 -1.20 -6.68
C ALA A 195 -16.55 -1.86 -6.46
N PHE A 196 -16.95 -1.91 -5.21
CA PHE A 196 -18.21 -2.48 -4.76
C PHE A 196 -19.02 -1.42 -4.02
N ASP A 197 -20.33 -1.42 -4.19
CA ASP A 197 -21.24 -0.61 -3.38
C ASP A 197 -21.05 -0.95 -1.89
N ALA A 198 -20.70 0.02 -1.09
CA ALA A 198 -20.33 -0.16 0.32
C ALA A 198 -21.51 -0.68 1.18
N THR A 199 -22.75 -0.47 0.73
CA THR A 199 -23.94 -0.89 1.45
C THR A 199 -24.32 -2.32 1.15
N THR A 200 -24.24 -2.71 -0.12
CA THR A 200 -24.82 -3.96 -0.61
C THR A 200 -23.78 -5.00 -1.04
N GLY A 201 -22.51 -4.62 -1.19
CA GLY A 201 -21.47 -5.49 -1.75
C GLY A 201 -21.62 -5.78 -3.25
N LYS A 202 -22.53 -5.08 -3.96
CA LYS A 202 -22.67 -5.26 -5.40
C LYS A 202 -21.52 -4.64 -6.17
N LEU A 203 -21.01 -5.36 -7.17
CA LEU A 203 -19.98 -4.84 -8.07
C LEU A 203 -20.50 -3.57 -8.78
N ALA A 204 -19.77 -2.46 -8.62
CA ALA A 204 -20.02 -1.21 -9.32
C ALA A 204 -19.24 -1.15 -10.64
N TRP A 205 -17.94 -1.46 -10.59
CA TRP A 205 -17.09 -1.57 -11.77
C TRP A 205 -15.85 -2.45 -11.49
N ARG A 206 -15.22 -2.94 -12.59
CA ARG A 206 -13.94 -3.65 -12.56
C ARG A 206 -13.05 -3.13 -13.68
N LEU A 207 -11.78 -2.87 -13.36
CA LEU A 207 -10.73 -2.53 -14.31
C LEU A 207 -9.71 -3.67 -14.35
N TRP A 208 -9.60 -4.36 -15.47
CA TRP A 208 -8.53 -5.32 -15.68
C TRP A 208 -7.22 -4.58 -15.94
N THR A 209 -6.14 -4.98 -15.27
CA THR A 209 -4.82 -4.35 -15.41
C THR A 209 -4.03 -4.91 -16.60
N ILE A 210 -4.45 -6.06 -17.13
CA ILE A 210 -3.93 -6.60 -18.39
C ILE A 210 -5.01 -6.43 -19.47
N PRO A 211 -4.73 -5.73 -20.59
CA PRO A 211 -5.71 -5.51 -21.64
C PRO A 211 -6.07 -6.79 -22.41
N ALA A 212 -7.35 -6.94 -22.73
CA ALA A 212 -7.84 -8.03 -23.57
C ALA A 212 -7.53 -7.76 -25.07
N PRO A 213 -7.58 -8.78 -25.92
CA PRO A 213 -7.38 -8.62 -27.36
C PRO A 213 -8.26 -7.50 -27.94
N GLY A 214 -7.64 -6.59 -28.70
CA GLY A 214 -8.31 -5.42 -29.29
C GLY A 214 -8.32 -4.16 -28.42
N GLU A 215 -7.96 -4.25 -27.15
CA GLU A 215 -7.76 -3.08 -26.29
C GLU A 215 -6.36 -2.49 -26.48
N PHE A 216 -6.20 -1.21 -26.11
CA PHE A 216 -4.89 -0.54 -26.18
C PHE A 216 -3.87 -1.27 -25.27
N GLY A 217 -2.68 -1.57 -25.80
CA GLY A 217 -1.62 -2.30 -25.10
C GLY A 217 -1.68 -3.82 -25.24
N SER A 218 -2.73 -4.39 -25.85
CA SER A 218 -2.88 -5.84 -25.99
C SER A 218 -1.87 -6.52 -26.91
N SER A 219 -1.11 -5.76 -27.71
CA SER A 219 -0.09 -6.31 -28.62
C SER A 219 1.06 -7.05 -27.90
N SER A 220 1.29 -6.76 -26.63
CA SER A 220 2.27 -7.47 -25.79
C SER A 220 1.80 -8.85 -25.34
N TRP A 221 0.51 -9.16 -25.49
CA TRP A 221 -0.15 -10.33 -24.93
C TRP A 221 -0.71 -11.24 -26.02
N PRO A 222 0.14 -12.03 -26.73
CA PRO A 222 -0.31 -12.89 -27.81
C PRO A 222 -1.15 -14.07 -27.29
N GLY A 223 -2.16 -14.46 -28.07
CA GLY A 223 -3.01 -15.60 -27.74
C GLY A 223 -3.82 -15.40 -26.47
N ASP A 224 -3.64 -16.27 -25.50
CA ASP A 224 -4.30 -16.26 -24.20
C ASP A 224 -3.40 -15.77 -23.04
N THR A 225 -2.16 -15.33 -23.33
CA THR A 225 -1.20 -14.89 -22.31
C THR A 225 -1.73 -13.74 -21.45
N TYR A 226 -2.65 -12.91 -21.98
CA TYR A 226 -3.30 -11.84 -21.21
C TYR A 226 -4.13 -12.38 -20.01
N LEU A 227 -4.54 -13.65 -20.02
CA LEU A 227 -5.26 -14.29 -18.92
C LEU A 227 -4.35 -14.62 -17.73
N HIS A 228 -3.02 -14.63 -17.98
CA HIS A 228 -2.00 -15.08 -17.03
C HIS A 228 -0.87 -14.04 -16.86
N GLY A 229 -1.13 -12.78 -17.20
CA GLY A 229 -0.10 -11.75 -17.35
C GLY A 229 0.34 -11.06 -16.07
N GLY A 230 -0.17 -11.41 -14.88
CA GLY A 230 0.18 -10.76 -13.63
C GLY A 230 -0.47 -9.38 -13.46
N ALA A 231 0.31 -8.35 -13.20
CA ALA A 231 -0.10 -6.96 -12.96
C ALA A 231 -1.15 -6.80 -11.84
N THR A 232 -1.05 -7.58 -10.78
CA THR A 232 -1.92 -7.45 -9.62
C THR A 232 -1.67 -6.13 -8.89
N ALA A 233 -2.70 -5.54 -8.31
CA ALA A 233 -2.63 -4.21 -7.71
C ALA A 233 -2.79 -4.28 -6.18
N TRP A 234 -2.04 -5.17 -5.55
CA TRP A 234 -2.21 -5.70 -4.21
C TRP A 234 -1.96 -4.71 -3.05
N MET A 235 -1.42 -3.52 -3.31
CA MET A 235 -1.32 -2.44 -2.32
C MET A 235 -2.45 -1.41 -2.50
N PRO A 236 -2.91 -0.74 -1.43
CA PRO A 236 -3.93 0.31 -1.55
C PRO A 236 -3.41 1.53 -2.30
N GLY A 237 -4.26 2.08 -3.15
CA GLY A 237 -3.98 3.32 -3.90
C GLY A 237 -4.20 4.59 -3.10
N THR A 238 -4.04 5.73 -3.77
CA THR A 238 -4.27 7.08 -3.24
C THR A 238 -5.30 7.83 -4.08
N TYR A 239 -5.92 8.86 -3.51
CA TYR A 239 -6.99 9.59 -4.17
C TYR A 239 -6.82 11.10 -4.06
N ASP A 240 -6.90 11.77 -5.21
CA ASP A 240 -7.00 13.21 -5.31
C ASP A 240 -8.46 13.63 -5.39
N GLN A 241 -8.94 14.22 -4.32
CA GLN A 241 -10.32 14.71 -4.22
C GLN A 241 -10.61 15.87 -5.18
N GLU A 242 -9.62 16.73 -5.41
CA GLU A 242 -9.78 17.91 -6.28
C GLU A 242 -9.81 17.53 -7.77
N LEU A 243 -8.99 16.57 -8.19
CA LEU A 243 -8.97 16.05 -9.56
C LEU A 243 -9.97 14.90 -9.77
N ASN A 244 -10.63 14.44 -8.71
CA ASN A 244 -11.45 13.23 -8.69
C ASN A 244 -10.74 12.06 -9.38
N THR A 245 -9.51 11.78 -8.95
CA THR A 245 -8.65 10.79 -9.59
C THR A 245 -8.05 9.85 -8.55
N LEU A 246 -8.25 8.57 -8.78
CA LEU A 246 -7.64 7.48 -8.02
C LEU A 246 -6.32 7.11 -8.70
N TYR A 247 -5.25 6.97 -7.92
CA TYR A 247 -3.94 6.52 -8.39
C TYR A 247 -3.64 5.18 -7.75
N TRP A 248 -3.28 4.19 -8.59
CA TRP A 248 -3.07 2.83 -8.12
C TRP A 248 -1.92 2.17 -8.88
N GLY A 249 -0.98 1.59 -8.13
CA GLY A 249 0.15 0.88 -8.67
C GLY A 249 -0.19 -0.55 -9.09
N THR A 250 0.53 -1.08 -10.07
CA THR A 250 0.40 -2.46 -10.53
C THR A 250 1.72 -3.21 -10.39
N GLY A 251 1.62 -4.49 -10.10
CA GLY A 251 2.73 -5.40 -9.96
C GLY A 251 3.38 -5.80 -11.28
N ASN A 252 4.34 -6.69 -11.15
CA ASN A 252 5.15 -7.28 -12.23
C ASN A 252 4.32 -8.01 -13.28
N ALA A 253 4.99 -8.37 -14.36
CA ALA A 253 4.44 -9.23 -15.40
C ALA A 253 4.72 -10.70 -15.09
N SER A 254 3.80 -11.60 -15.44
CA SER A 254 4.01 -13.05 -15.33
C SER A 254 4.08 -13.70 -16.72
N PRO A 255 4.94 -14.71 -16.93
CA PRO A 255 5.91 -15.28 -15.99
C PRO A 255 7.06 -14.30 -15.72
N ASP A 256 7.49 -14.19 -14.45
CA ASP A 256 8.34 -13.10 -13.96
C ASP A 256 9.66 -12.97 -14.71
N TYR A 257 10.37 -14.10 -14.89
CA TYR A 257 11.74 -14.10 -15.39
C TYR A 257 11.86 -14.55 -16.85
N ASP A 258 10.73 -14.75 -17.56
CA ASP A 258 10.72 -15.11 -18.99
C ASP A 258 9.76 -14.24 -19.82
N GLY A 259 10.30 -13.21 -20.46
CA GLY A 259 9.55 -12.32 -21.36
C GLY A 259 9.29 -12.90 -22.76
N SER A 260 9.74 -14.11 -23.09
CA SER A 260 9.64 -14.66 -24.46
C SER A 260 8.19 -14.89 -24.92
N VAL A 261 7.26 -15.09 -23.97
CA VAL A 261 5.83 -15.29 -24.24
C VAL A 261 5.02 -14.00 -24.25
N ARG A 262 5.61 -12.87 -23.86
CA ARG A 262 4.96 -11.56 -23.73
C ARG A 262 5.84 -10.45 -24.35
N PRO A 263 6.02 -10.43 -25.67
CA PRO A 263 6.87 -9.45 -26.34
C PRO A 263 6.27 -8.04 -26.27
N GLY A 264 7.09 -7.04 -26.01
CA GLY A 264 6.67 -5.63 -25.97
C GLY A 264 6.77 -5.03 -24.58
N ASP A 265 5.93 -4.05 -24.27
CA ASP A 265 6.00 -3.29 -23.03
C ASP A 265 5.21 -3.93 -21.87
N ASP A 266 4.37 -4.92 -22.15
CA ASP A 266 3.56 -5.66 -21.18
C ASP A 266 2.61 -4.76 -20.37
N LEU A 267 1.89 -3.85 -21.07
CA LEU A 267 0.95 -2.93 -20.42
C LEU A 267 -0.21 -3.71 -19.73
N TYR A 268 -0.60 -3.34 -18.52
CA TYR A 268 -0.13 -2.25 -17.67
C TYR A 268 0.61 -2.80 -16.43
N THR A 269 1.61 -3.66 -16.63
CA THR A 269 2.47 -4.14 -15.54
C THR A 269 3.43 -3.02 -15.09
N SER A 270 3.93 -3.10 -13.86
CA SER A 270 4.91 -2.18 -13.27
C SER A 270 4.59 -0.71 -13.56
N SER A 271 3.33 -0.32 -13.35
CA SER A 271 2.76 0.96 -13.78
C SER A 271 1.96 1.64 -12.69
N LEU A 272 1.89 2.96 -12.77
CA LEU A 272 0.92 3.78 -12.06
C LEU A 272 -0.28 4.05 -12.96
N LEU A 273 -1.48 3.72 -12.48
CA LEU A 273 -2.75 3.95 -13.16
C LEU A 273 -3.49 5.14 -12.53
N ALA A 274 -3.91 6.09 -13.35
CA ALA A 274 -4.84 7.15 -12.93
C ALA A 274 -6.24 6.81 -13.43
N ILE A 275 -7.18 6.66 -12.50
CA ILE A 275 -8.48 6.04 -12.74
C ILE A 275 -9.58 7.00 -12.31
N ASP A 276 -10.66 7.05 -13.08
CA ASP A 276 -11.90 7.69 -12.65
C ASP A 276 -12.58 6.79 -11.59
N PRO A 277 -12.69 7.24 -10.33
CA PRO A 277 -13.19 6.38 -9.24
C PRO A 277 -14.69 6.08 -9.35
N ASP A 278 -15.44 6.87 -10.10
CA ASP A 278 -16.87 6.68 -10.26
C ASP A 278 -17.21 5.61 -11.30
N THR A 279 -16.34 5.45 -12.32
CA THR A 279 -16.57 4.57 -13.48
C THR A 279 -15.56 3.45 -13.66
N GLY A 280 -14.40 3.52 -12.98
CA GLY A 280 -13.28 2.58 -13.16
C GLY A 280 -12.51 2.79 -14.48
N LYS A 281 -12.78 3.87 -15.22
CA LYS A 281 -12.10 4.13 -16.49
C LYS A 281 -10.69 4.68 -16.27
N LEU A 282 -9.72 4.13 -17.01
CA LEU A 282 -8.37 4.66 -17.04
C LEU A 282 -8.36 6.05 -17.69
N LYS A 283 -7.79 7.05 -16.99
CA LYS A 283 -7.56 8.41 -17.49
C LYS A 283 -6.20 8.53 -18.18
N TRP A 284 -5.16 8.03 -17.52
CA TRP A 284 -3.79 7.94 -18.01
C TRP A 284 -3.01 6.89 -17.20
N TYR A 285 -1.83 6.53 -17.68
CA TYR A 285 -0.89 5.66 -16.99
C TYR A 285 0.55 6.16 -17.16
N PHE A 286 1.44 5.70 -16.28
CA PHE A 286 2.88 5.83 -16.41
C PHE A 286 3.52 4.49 -16.07
N GLN A 287 4.30 3.92 -16.99
CA GLN A 287 4.97 2.65 -16.79
C GLN A 287 6.42 2.86 -16.36
N PHE A 288 6.80 2.36 -15.19
CA PHE A 288 8.13 2.54 -14.62
C PHE A 288 9.14 1.55 -15.19
N THR A 289 8.74 0.30 -15.41
CA THR A 289 9.60 -0.78 -15.90
C THR A 289 8.90 -1.52 -17.04
N PRO A 290 9.00 -1.00 -18.29
CA PRO A 290 8.50 -1.71 -19.47
C PRO A 290 9.21 -3.04 -19.67
N HIS A 291 8.45 -4.10 -20.02
CA HIS A 291 8.98 -5.45 -20.23
C HIS A 291 9.78 -5.94 -19.01
N ASP A 292 9.17 -5.83 -17.85
CA ASP A 292 9.81 -6.23 -16.60
C ASP A 292 10.17 -7.72 -16.60
N LEU A 293 11.43 -8.02 -16.27
CA LEU A 293 12.00 -9.37 -16.12
C LEU A 293 12.66 -9.57 -14.76
N TYR A 294 12.38 -8.67 -13.83
CA TYR A 294 13.12 -8.54 -12.57
C TYR A 294 12.23 -8.57 -11.34
N ASP A 295 10.92 -8.70 -11.54
CA ASP A 295 9.92 -8.60 -10.48
C ASP A 295 9.95 -7.20 -9.82
N TYR A 296 9.99 -6.16 -10.66
CA TYR A 296 9.94 -4.77 -10.19
C TYR A 296 8.52 -4.24 -10.21
N ASP A 297 7.74 -4.72 -9.24
CA ASP A 297 6.43 -4.14 -8.94
C ASP A 297 6.48 -2.61 -8.88
N ALA A 298 5.40 -1.95 -9.25
CA ALA A 298 5.19 -0.52 -9.03
C ALA A 298 3.96 -0.31 -8.12
N VAL A 299 3.95 -1.00 -6.99
CA VAL A 299 2.85 -0.98 -6.01
C VAL A 299 3.16 -0.10 -4.79
N GLU A 300 4.32 0.55 -4.79
CA GLU A 300 4.67 1.53 -3.77
C GLU A 300 3.61 2.63 -3.73
N THR A 301 3.37 3.16 -2.54
CA THR A 301 2.36 4.20 -2.36
C THR A 301 2.68 5.45 -3.17
N PRO A 302 1.88 5.84 -4.17
CA PRO A 302 2.05 7.10 -4.88
C PRO A 302 1.68 8.27 -3.97
N VAL A 303 2.67 9.08 -3.58
CA VAL A 303 2.48 10.18 -2.62
C VAL A 303 2.08 11.46 -3.34
N LEU A 304 0.90 11.99 -2.99
CA LEU A 304 0.32 13.19 -3.59
C LEU A 304 0.74 14.43 -2.81
N ILE A 305 1.47 15.33 -3.47
CA ILE A 305 1.94 16.58 -2.85
C ILE A 305 1.58 17.81 -3.69
N ASN A 306 1.36 18.92 -3.00
CA ASN A 306 1.26 20.25 -3.60
C ASN A 306 2.48 21.06 -3.18
N THR A 307 3.32 21.46 -4.12
CA THR A 307 4.56 22.15 -3.80
C THR A 307 4.99 23.11 -4.91
N GLN A 308 5.99 23.94 -4.62
CA GLN A 308 6.69 24.70 -5.65
C GLN A 308 7.65 23.75 -6.37
N TYR A 309 7.54 23.69 -7.68
CA TYR A 309 8.45 22.90 -8.52
C TYR A 309 8.92 23.75 -9.69
N GLN A 310 10.23 23.99 -9.78
CA GLN A 310 10.82 24.89 -10.78
C GLN A 310 10.18 26.30 -10.78
N GLY A 311 9.90 26.85 -9.59
CA GLY A 311 9.32 28.18 -9.40
C GLY A 311 7.83 28.31 -9.71
N GLN A 312 7.13 27.20 -9.93
CA GLN A 312 5.70 27.17 -10.21
C GLN A 312 4.96 26.26 -9.21
N PRO A 313 3.76 26.63 -8.72
CA PRO A 313 2.91 25.73 -7.94
C PRO A 313 2.52 24.53 -8.82
N ARG A 314 2.75 23.31 -8.30
CA ARG A 314 2.40 22.06 -9.00
C ARG A 314 1.78 21.03 -8.09
N LYS A 315 0.91 20.22 -8.67
CA LYS A 315 0.36 19.00 -8.09
C LYS A 315 1.22 17.84 -8.58
N LEU A 316 1.93 17.20 -7.67
CA LEU A 316 2.90 16.17 -8.01
C LEU A 316 2.49 14.82 -7.43
N ILE A 317 2.94 13.77 -8.09
CA ILE A 317 3.12 12.43 -7.52
C ILE A 317 4.60 12.23 -7.33
N VAL A 318 4.99 11.76 -6.15
CA VAL A 318 6.35 11.31 -5.85
C VAL A 318 6.28 9.83 -5.49
N GLU A 319 7.11 9.03 -6.15
CA GLU A 319 7.18 7.59 -5.92
C GLU A 319 8.63 7.12 -5.97
N ALA A 320 9.08 6.46 -4.90
CA ALA A 320 10.32 5.70 -4.90
C ALA A 320 9.97 4.28 -5.35
N ASN A 321 10.56 3.82 -6.46
CA ASN A 321 10.17 2.59 -7.12
C ASN A 321 11.22 1.48 -6.94
N ARG A 322 10.78 0.22 -6.92
CA ARG A 322 11.65 -0.98 -6.79
C ARG A 322 12.82 -0.97 -7.77
N ASN A 323 12.65 -0.32 -8.93
CA ASN A 323 13.65 -0.24 -9.98
C ASN A 323 14.85 0.69 -9.69
N GLY A 324 14.87 1.38 -8.53
CA GLY A 324 16.01 2.17 -8.05
C GLY A 324 15.96 3.66 -8.33
N TYR A 325 14.83 4.19 -8.83
CA TYR A 325 14.62 5.60 -9.08
C TYR A 325 13.47 6.17 -8.26
N VAL A 326 13.62 7.42 -7.76
CA VAL A 326 12.51 8.25 -7.31
C VAL A 326 11.98 9.03 -8.51
N TYR A 327 10.70 8.82 -8.82
CA TYR A 327 10.01 9.51 -9.91
C TYR A 327 9.19 10.69 -9.37
N VAL A 328 9.16 11.76 -10.16
CA VAL A 328 8.28 12.92 -9.95
C VAL A 328 7.45 13.10 -11.20
N LEU A 329 6.12 13.01 -11.05
CA LEU A 329 5.16 13.14 -12.14
C LEU A 329 4.21 14.32 -11.87
N ASP A 330 3.73 14.96 -12.94
CA ASP A 330 2.60 15.88 -12.85
C ASP A 330 1.31 15.07 -12.62
N ARG A 331 0.66 15.29 -11.49
CA ARG A 331 -0.48 14.51 -11.02
C ARG A 331 -1.72 14.65 -11.91
N ALA A 332 -1.86 15.75 -12.62
CA ALA A 332 -3.05 15.99 -13.42
C ALA A 332 -3.09 15.15 -14.71
N ASN A 333 -1.93 14.79 -15.26
CA ASN A 333 -1.85 14.20 -16.60
C ASN A 333 -0.77 13.11 -16.76
N GLY A 334 -0.07 12.74 -15.69
CA GLY A 334 0.96 11.72 -15.70
C GLY A 334 2.27 12.13 -16.39
N LYS A 335 2.45 13.43 -16.72
CA LYS A 335 3.66 13.89 -17.39
C LYS A 335 4.89 13.66 -16.49
N PHE A 336 5.89 12.99 -17.06
CA PHE A 336 7.20 12.83 -16.44
C PHE A 336 7.89 14.19 -16.22
N LEU A 337 8.41 14.41 -15.03
CA LEU A 337 9.14 15.61 -14.66
C LEU A 337 10.59 15.33 -14.28
N SER A 338 10.85 14.26 -13.56
CA SER A 338 12.19 13.79 -13.25
C SER A 338 12.20 12.36 -12.71
N ALA A 339 13.37 11.71 -12.83
CA ALA A 339 13.73 10.51 -12.07
C ALA A 339 15.13 10.69 -11.50
N THR A 340 15.33 10.29 -10.25
CA THR A 340 16.61 10.40 -9.53
C THR A 340 16.99 9.03 -9.00
N GLN A 341 18.14 8.49 -9.43
CA GLN A 341 18.66 7.22 -8.92
C GLN A 341 19.02 7.37 -7.44
N PHE A 342 18.58 6.44 -6.60
CA PHE A 342 18.82 6.50 -5.15
C PHE A 342 19.71 5.36 -4.62
N VAL A 343 19.95 4.32 -5.40
CA VAL A 343 20.88 3.24 -5.08
C VAL A 343 22.25 3.46 -5.76
N LYS A 344 23.31 2.92 -5.18
CA LYS A 344 24.66 3.05 -5.74
C LYS A 344 24.88 2.13 -6.93
N THR A 345 24.40 0.87 -6.80
CA THR A 345 24.56 -0.15 -7.82
C THR A 345 23.25 -0.35 -8.57
N LEU A 346 23.30 -0.08 -9.88
CA LEU A 346 22.17 -0.28 -10.77
C LEU A 346 22.71 -0.67 -12.14
N ASN A 347 22.26 -1.83 -12.68
CA ASN A 347 22.76 -2.34 -13.95
C ASN A 347 21.67 -2.78 -14.95
N TRP A 348 20.42 -2.89 -14.53
CA TRP A 348 19.31 -3.28 -15.40
C TRP A 348 18.95 -2.19 -16.44
N ALA A 349 19.25 -0.93 -16.13
CA ALA A 349 19.08 0.22 -17.01
C ALA A 349 20.34 1.08 -17.05
N LYS A 350 20.55 1.80 -18.17
CA LYS A 350 21.64 2.77 -18.37
C LYS A 350 21.26 4.19 -17.94
N GLY A 351 20.02 4.40 -17.53
CA GLY A 351 19.43 5.67 -17.14
C GLY A 351 17.98 5.76 -17.58
N ILE A 352 17.40 6.95 -17.40
CA ILE A 352 16.03 7.29 -17.79
C ILE A 352 16.07 8.34 -18.88
N ASP A 353 15.29 8.18 -19.96
CA ASP A 353 15.23 9.13 -21.06
C ASP A 353 14.40 10.39 -20.71
N ALA A 354 14.31 11.33 -21.64
CA ALA A 354 13.58 12.59 -21.45
C ALA A 354 12.06 12.42 -21.28
N ASN A 355 11.51 11.25 -21.61
CA ASN A 355 10.10 10.92 -21.47
C ASN A 355 9.82 10.08 -20.21
N GLY A 356 10.86 9.73 -19.46
CA GLY A 356 10.74 8.91 -18.26
C GLY A 356 10.88 7.41 -18.51
N ARG A 357 11.22 6.99 -19.74
CA ARG A 357 11.40 5.59 -20.09
C ARG A 357 12.82 5.12 -19.73
N PRO A 358 12.99 3.97 -19.07
CA PRO A 358 14.29 3.38 -18.85
C PRO A 358 15.01 3.03 -20.16
N ILE A 359 16.31 3.35 -20.24
CA ILE A 359 17.19 2.96 -21.34
C ILE A 359 17.77 1.60 -20.99
N SER A 360 17.29 0.54 -21.64
CA SER A 360 17.66 -0.84 -21.34
C SER A 360 19.17 -1.08 -21.40
N SER A 361 19.69 -1.83 -20.43
CA SER A 361 21.05 -2.39 -20.48
C SER A 361 21.12 -3.66 -21.33
N ASN A 362 19.98 -4.26 -21.68
CA ASN A 362 19.81 -5.56 -22.31
C ASN A 362 20.24 -6.76 -21.42
N LEU A 363 20.39 -6.55 -20.12
CA LEU A 363 20.55 -7.66 -19.18
C LEU A 363 19.22 -8.40 -19.05
N GLN A 364 19.29 -9.72 -19.07
CA GLN A 364 18.12 -10.61 -18.95
C GLN A 364 18.50 -11.82 -18.10
N PRO A 365 17.54 -12.42 -17.38
CA PRO A 365 17.74 -13.73 -16.76
C PRO A 365 18.19 -14.77 -17.80
N THR A 366 19.13 -15.65 -17.44
CA THR A 366 19.64 -16.73 -18.30
C THR A 366 19.57 -18.07 -17.57
N ALA A 367 19.77 -19.17 -18.29
CA ALA A 367 19.81 -20.50 -17.67
C ALA A 367 20.99 -20.66 -16.69
N GLU A 368 22.11 -19.97 -16.98
CA GLU A 368 23.34 -19.99 -16.19
C GLU A 368 23.30 -19.01 -15.00
N GLY A 369 22.36 -18.06 -15.04
CA GLY A 369 22.21 -17.00 -14.06
C GLY A 369 22.86 -15.67 -14.51
N THR A 370 22.16 -14.57 -14.27
CA THR A 370 22.62 -13.20 -14.57
C THR A 370 22.54 -12.36 -13.31
N LEU A 371 23.66 -11.72 -12.92
CA LEU A 371 23.66 -10.79 -11.79
C LEU A 371 23.00 -9.47 -12.17
N ILE A 372 21.92 -9.14 -11.49
CA ILE A 372 21.12 -7.93 -11.72
C ILE A 372 20.97 -7.14 -10.41
N CYS A 373 21.09 -5.83 -10.51
CA CYS A 373 20.99 -4.87 -9.42
C CYS A 373 20.04 -3.73 -9.83
N PRO A 374 19.06 -3.37 -8.99
CA PRO A 374 18.70 -3.99 -7.71
C PRO A 374 18.35 -5.46 -7.83
N GLY A 375 18.41 -6.20 -6.71
CA GLY A 375 17.98 -7.60 -6.64
C GLY A 375 16.46 -7.74 -6.66
N VAL A 376 15.95 -8.97 -6.48
CA VAL A 376 14.51 -9.29 -6.55
C VAL A 376 13.67 -8.54 -5.52
N GLU A 377 14.22 -8.23 -4.35
CA GLU A 377 13.55 -7.41 -3.33
C GLU A 377 13.34 -5.95 -3.78
N GLY A 378 13.97 -5.54 -4.88
CA GLY A 378 13.97 -4.17 -5.35
C GLY A 378 14.92 -3.24 -4.57
N ALA A 379 14.98 -1.99 -4.98
CA ALA A 379 15.74 -0.93 -4.29
C ALA A 379 14.94 -0.28 -3.15
N THR A 380 13.67 -0.48 -3.12
CA THR A 380 12.65 -0.25 -2.08
C THR A 380 11.54 -1.26 -2.33
N ASN A 381 10.49 -1.27 -1.53
CA ASN A 381 9.37 -2.18 -1.71
C ASN A 381 8.07 -1.53 -1.18
N TRP A 382 7.00 -2.29 -1.01
CA TRP A 382 5.65 -1.86 -0.65
C TRP A 382 5.52 -1.07 0.67
N TYR A 383 6.50 -1.13 1.56
CA TYR A 383 6.44 -0.40 2.84
C TYR A 383 6.32 1.11 2.64
N SER A 384 5.39 1.72 3.40
CA SER A 384 4.94 3.07 3.12
C SER A 384 6.05 4.12 3.26
N PRO A 385 6.24 4.99 2.26
CA PRO A 385 6.99 6.23 2.42
C PRO A 385 6.20 7.26 3.20
N SER A 386 6.81 8.43 3.46
CA SER A 386 6.12 9.57 4.04
C SER A 386 6.58 10.89 3.42
N TYR A 387 5.70 11.90 3.40
CA TYR A 387 6.07 13.27 3.03
C TYR A 387 5.67 14.25 4.14
N SER A 388 6.62 15.07 4.57
CA SER A 388 6.39 16.06 5.60
C SER A 388 6.01 17.41 5.02
N GLU A 389 4.84 17.92 5.37
CA GLU A 389 4.39 19.28 5.05
C GLU A 389 5.25 20.37 5.75
N VAL A 390 6.03 20.01 6.78
CA VAL A 390 6.86 20.94 7.54
C VAL A 390 8.25 21.10 6.94
N THR A 391 8.86 19.98 6.53
CA THR A 391 10.21 19.99 5.94
C THR A 391 10.19 20.02 4.43
N HIS A 392 9.05 19.73 3.79
CA HIS A 392 8.89 19.53 2.35
C HIS A 392 9.77 18.40 1.78
N LEU A 393 10.14 17.42 2.61
CA LEU A 393 10.95 16.28 2.24
C LEU A 393 10.12 15.02 2.15
N PHE A 394 10.49 14.15 1.22
CA PHE A 394 9.98 12.81 1.04
C PHE A 394 10.94 11.81 1.71
N TYR A 395 10.41 10.91 2.54
CA TYR A 395 11.17 9.93 3.32
C TYR A 395 10.76 8.53 2.92
N PHE A 396 11.75 7.71 2.65
CA PHE A 396 11.51 6.32 2.27
C PHE A 396 12.71 5.43 2.62
N MET A 397 12.41 4.16 2.86
CA MET A 397 13.41 3.14 3.15
C MET A 397 13.94 2.58 1.84
N THR A 398 15.27 2.42 1.75
CA THR A 398 15.92 1.81 0.58
C THR A 398 16.54 0.48 0.94
N LEU A 399 16.75 -0.34 -0.10
CA LEU A 399 17.49 -1.59 -0.01
C LEU A 399 18.53 -1.63 -1.14
N GLU A 400 19.80 -1.79 -0.79
CA GLU A 400 20.86 -2.05 -1.77
C GLU A 400 21.22 -3.53 -1.73
N SER A 401 20.85 -4.26 -2.76
CA SER A 401 21.17 -5.68 -2.95
C SER A 401 21.18 -6.02 -4.42
N CYS A 402 21.83 -7.13 -4.76
CA CYS A 402 21.79 -7.72 -6.10
C CYS A 402 21.36 -9.17 -6.00
N SER A 403 20.73 -9.69 -7.05
CA SER A 403 20.36 -11.10 -7.14
C SER A 403 20.85 -11.72 -8.43
N VAL A 404 21.12 -13.01 -8.41
CA VAL A 404 21.37 -13.81 -9.61
C VAL A 404 20.04 -14.35 -10.10
N TYR A 405 19.62 -13.93 -11.27
CA TYR A 405 18.34 -14.28 -11.89
C TYR A 405 18.52 -15.42 -12.90
N PHE A 406 17.67 -16.43 -12.77
CA PHE A 406 17.67 -17.60 -13.64
C PHE A 406 16.40 -17.64 -14.48
N ARG A 407 16.50 -18.14 -15.70
CA ARG A 407 15.38 -18.35 -16.60
C ARG A 407 15.33 -19.79 -17.10
N LYS A 408 14.13 -20.39 -17.01
CA LYS A 408 13.81 -21.67 -17.62
C LYS A 408 12.36 -21.60 -18.08
N PRO A 409 12.12 -21.45 -19.41
CA PRO A 409 10.76 -21.39 -19.92
C PRO A 409 9.89 -22.55 -19.41
N ALA A 410 8.70 -22.23 -18.94
CA ALA A 410 7.72 -23.20 -18.49
C ALA A 410 6.33 -22.80 -19.02
N PRO A 411 5.47 -23.76 -19.40
CA PRO A 411 4.09 -23.45 -19.73
C PRO A 411 3.32 -23.04 -18.45
N PHE A 412 2.28 -22.24 -18.63
CA PHE A 412 1.34 -21.99 -17.56
C PHE A 412 0.61 -23.29 -17.16
N GLU A 413 0.50 -23.54 -15.85
CA GLU A 413 -0.28 -24.62 -15.26
C GLU A 413 -1.16 -24.05 -14.14
N GLU A 414 -2.49 -24.16 -14.29
CA GLU A 414 -3.45 -23.68 -13.29
C GLU A 414 -3.17 -24.31 -11.91
N GLY A 415 -3.15 -23.50 -10.84
CA GLY A 415 -2.87 -23.95 -9.49
C GLY A 415 -1.39 -24.10 -9.15
N LYS A 416 -0.47 -23.61 -10.00
CA LYS A 416 0.98 -23.60 -9.76
C LYS A 416 1.55 -22.21 -9.92
N GLU A 417 2.71 -21.99 -9.28
CA GLU A 417 3.55 -20.80 -9.47
C GLU A 417 3.99 -20.67 -10.93
N TYR A 418 4.07 -19.43 -11.42
CA TYR A 418 4.40 -19.14 -12.83
C TYR A 418 5.60 -18.20 -12.96
N TYR A 419 6.66 -18.41 -12.19
CA TYR A 419 7.90 -17.60 -12.24
C TYR A 419 8.78 -17.84 -13.46
N SER A 420 8.76 -19.04 -14.04
CA SER A 420 9.77 -19.52 -15.01
C SER A 420 11.18 -19.57 -14.44
N THR A 421 11.33 -19.98 -13.22
CA THR A 421 12.46 -20.40 -12.38
C THR A 421 12.55 -19.60 -11.08
N GLY A 422 13.45 -18.62 -10.93
CA GLY A 422 13.63 -17.90 -9.69
C GLY A 422 14.96 -17.16 -9.59
N THR A 423 15.25 -16.69 -8.40
CA THR A 423 16.44 -15.92 -8.08
C THR A 423 17.27 -16.56 -6.98
N LYS A 424 18.53 -16.14 -6.89
CA LYS A 424 19.41 -16.42 -5.74
C LYS A 424 20.04 -15.12 -5.29
N ARG A 425 20.09 -14.90 -3.99
CA ARG A 425 20.86 -13.81 -3.40
C ARG A 425 22.32 -13.89 -3.86
N ASN A 426 22.94 -12.74 -4.12
CA ASN A 426 24.37 -12.69 -4.36
C ASN A 426 25.13 -13.08 -3.07
N PRO A 427 25.88 -14.20 -3.04
CA PRO A 427 26.53 -14.67 -1.82
C PRO A 427 27.69 -13.76 -1.37
N ASP A 428 28.22 -12.95 -2.27
CA ASP A 428 29.38 -12.07 -2.01
C ASP A 428 28.97 -10.67 -1.54
N GLU A 429 27.68 -10.42 -1.38
CA GLU A 429 27.14 -9.09 -1.06
C GLU A 429 26.30 -9.13 0.22
N ARG A 430 26.56 -8.16 1.10
CA ARG A 430 25.66 -7.84 2.20
C ARG A 430 24.67 -6.78 1.74
N SER A 431 23.38 -7.05 1.88
CA SER A 431 22.38 -6.02 1.64
C SER A 431 22.46 -4.93 2.72
N THR A 432 22.23 -3.71 2.30
CA THR A 432 22.23 -2.54 3.21
C THR A 432 20.93 -1.77 3.07
N GLN A 433 20.39 -1.32 4.19
CA GLN A 433 19.23 -0.44 4.25
C GLN A 433 19.62 0.97 4.67
N VAL A 434 18.94 1.95 4.09
CA VAL A 434 19.14 3.36 4.39
C VAL A 434 17.78 4.05 4.38
N LEU A 435 17.44 4.76 5.44
CA LEU A 435 16.35 5.74 5.38
C LEU A 435 16.88 6.98 4.68
N LEU A 436 16.24 7.37 3.59
CA LEU A 436 16.59 8.57 2.81
C LEU A 436 15.57 9.67 3.05
N SER A 437 16.05 10.90 3.05
CA SER A 437 15.23 12.09 2.85
C SER A 437 15.56 12.73 1.51
N PHE A 438 14.53 13.01 0.73
CA PHE A 438 14.62 13.52 -0.63
C PHE A 438 13.79 14.80 -0.78
N ASP A 439 14.37 15.83 -1.38
CA ASP A 439 13.64 17.04 -1.77
C ASP A 439 13.16 16.91 -3.22
N PRO A 440 11.86 16.73 -3.46
CA PRO A 440 11.34 16.59 -4.81
C PRO A 440 11.54 17.81 -5.70
N SER A 441 11.71 19.02 -5.11
CA SER A 441 11.85 20.28 -5.84
C SER A 441 13.27 20.50 -6.36
N THR A 442 14.28 20.16 -5.56
CA THR A 442 15.70 20.24 -5.91
C THR A 442 16.26 18.96 -6.50
N LYS A 443 15.58 17.81 -6.25
CA LYS A 443 15.99 16.45 -6.63
C LYS A 443 17.24 15.97 -5.87
N GLU A 444 17.46 16.49 -4.69
CA GLU A 444 18.62 16.20 -3.85
C GLU A 444 18.24 15.33 -2.65
N PHE A 445 19.16 14.47 -2.23
CA PHE A 445 19.08 13.75 -0.95
C PHE A 445 19.67 14.63 0.13
N VAL A 446 18.82 15.06 1.09
CA VAL A 446 19.20 16.01 2.14
C VAL A 446 19.99 15.34 3.23
N TRP A 447 19.57 14.14 3.66
CA TRP A 447 20.31 13.32 4.61
C TRP A 447 20.04 11.83 4.38
N ARG A 448 20.90 11.02 4.96
CA ARG A 448 20.89 9.55 4.88
C ARG A 448 21.09 8.98 6.27
N TYR A 449 20.27 8.00 6.65
CA TYR A 449 20.39 7.27 7.91
C TYR A 449 20.64 5.79 7.61
N PRO A 450 21.91 5.34 7.56
CA PRO A 450 22.22 3.94 7.36
C PRO A 450 21.76 3.09 8.54
N GLN A 451 21.11 1.99 8.26
CA GLN A 451 20.74 1.02 9.29
C GLN A 451 21.89 0.04 9.54
N ALA A 452 21.95 -0.49 10.77
CA ALA A 452 22.94 -1.49 11.14
C ALA A 452 22.49 -2.89 10.67
N GLY A 453 23.48 -3.77 10.46
CA GLY A 453 23.22 -5.17 10.15
C GLY A 453 22.95 -5.49 8.69
N ASP A 454 22.59 -6.73 8.44
CA ASP A 454 22.26 -7.28 7.13
C ASP A 454 20.73 -7.17 6.96
N SER A 455 20.30 -6.55 5.90
CA SER A 455 18.93 -6.05 5.81
C SER A 455 17.95 -7.08 5.29
N HIS A 456 16.81 -7.19 5.98
CA HIS A 456 15.57 -7.83 5.53
C HIS A 456 14.33 -7.23 6.21
N GLY A 457 14.39 -5.96 6.65
CA GLY A 457 13.25 -5.31 7.30
C GLY A 457 12.37 -4.58 6.28
N TYR A 458 11.07 -4.66 6.46
CA TYR A 458 10.07 -4.02 5.58
C TYR A 458 9.29 -2.91 6.31
N GLY A 459 9.91 -2.27 7.31
CA GLY A 459 9.27 -1.22 8.07
C GLY A 459 9.06 0.08 7.30
N GLY A 460 7.85 0.63 7.35
CA GLY A 460 7.54 1.89 6.70
C GLY A 460 7.90 3.11 7.55
N VAL A 461 7.54 4.28 7.02
CA VAL A 461 7.89 5.61 7.56
C VAL A 461 6.63 6.42 7.82
N MET A 462 6.65 7.25 8.87
CA MET A 462 5.63 8.26 9.17
C MET A 462 6.29 9.54 9.63
N THR A 463 5.76 10.70 9.22
CA THR A 463 6.21 12.01 9.70
C THR A 463 5.13 12.74 10.49
N THR A 464 5.53 13.72 11.30
CA THR A 464 4.62 14.53 12.11
C THR A 464 4.81 16.03 11.92
N ALA A 465 3.77 16.80 12.21
CA ALA A 465 3.82 18.26 12.19
C ALA A 465 4.76 18.84 13.24
N ALA A 466 5.12 18.06 14.26
CA ALA A 466 6.14 18.44 15.24
C ALA A 466 7.59 18.31 14.72
N GLY A 467 7.78 17.77 13.51
CA GLY A 467 9.11 17.62 12.90
C GLY A 467 9.83 16.32 13.26
N LEU A 468 9.09 15.27 13.56
CA LEU A 468 9.64 13.92 13.76
C LEU A 468 9.42 13.04 12.51
N VAL A 469 10.32 12.09 12.31
CA VAL A 469 10.15 10.94 11.45
C VAL A 469 10.25 9.67 12.28
N PHE A 470 9.21 8.82 12.21
CA PHE A 470 9.17 7.51 12.83
C PHE A 470 9.35 6.44 11.77
N PHE A 471 10.14 5.43 12.08
CA PHE A 471 10.42 4.31 11.17
C PHE A 471 10.83 3.06 11.93
N ALA A 472 10.76 1.92 11.27
CA ALA A 472 11.25 0.66 11.79
C ALA A 472 12.61 0.34 11.17
N ASP A 473 13.53 -0.18 11.97
CA ASP A 473 14.79 -0.69 11.46
C ASP A 473 14.75 -2.24 11.27
N ASN A 474 15.77 -2.75 10.62
CA ASN A 474 15.89 -4.18 10.32
C ASN A 474 16.37 -5.05 11.51
N GLN A 475 16.63 -4.47 12.67
CA GLN A 475 17.04 -5.17 13.89
C GLN A 475 15.95 -5.24 14.96
N GLY A 476 14.72 -4.82 14.60
CA GLY A 476 13.59 -4.82 15.51
C GLY A 476 13.46 -3.55 16.34
N PHE A 477 14.17 -2.47 15.99
CA PHE A 477 14.00 -1.18 16.64
C PHE A 477 12.94 -0.34 15.96
N PHE A 478 12.03 0.19 16.75
CA PHE A 478 11.16 1.28 16.38
C PHE A 478 11.84 2.60 16.77
N GLU A 479 12.03 3.49 15.80
CA GLU A 479 12.85 4.69 15.97
C GLU A 479 12.07 5.99 15.73
N ALA A 480 12.52 7.05 16.41
CA ALA A 480 12.14 8.44 16.13
C ALA A 480 13.38 9.28 15.88
N SER A 481 13.41 9.99 14.76
CA SER A 481 14.48 10.91 14.41
C SER A 481 13.94 12.31 14.12
N ASP A 482 14.81 13.31 14.22
CA ASP A 482 14.53 14.68 13.77
C ASP A 482 14.37 14.67 12.24
N ALA A 483 13.21 15.08 11.76
CA ALA A 483 12.87 15.01 10.34
C ALA A 483 13.77 15.87 9.45
N LYS A 484 14.30 16.99 9.97
CA LYS A 484 15.15 17.90 9.21
C LYS A 484 16.57 17.41 9.05
N THR A 485 17.10 16.70 10.06
CA THR A 485 18.53 16.37 10.15
C THR A 485 18.83 14.87 10.11
N GLY A 486 17.83 14.00 10.30
CA GLY A 486 18.00 12.55 10.45
C GLY A 486 18.63 12.12 11.78
N LYS A 487 18.84 13.05 12.73
CA LYS A 487 19.42 12.72 14.04
C LYS A 487 18.46 11.82 14.83
N SER A 488 18.92 10.64 15.25
CA SER A 488 18.16 9.74 16.14
C SER A 488 17.93 10.42 17.50
N LEU A 489 16.68 10.36 17.98
CA LEU A 489 16.21 10.97 19.21
C LEU A 489 15.71 9.93 20.21
N TRP A 490 15.16 8.82 19.73
CA TRP A 490 14.60 7.77 20.53
C TRP A 490 14.52 6.47 19.74
N HIS A 491 14.65 5.36 20.43
CA HIS A 491 14.42 4.04 19.89
C HIS A 491 13.90 3.09 20.96
N PHE A 492 13.19 2.05 20.51
CA PHE A 492 12.68 0.98 21.36
C PHE A 492 12.84 -0.36 20.64
N ASN A 493 13.55 -1.30 21.24
CA ASN A 493 13.65 -2.65 20.67
C ASN A 493 12.42 -3.46 21.03
N THR A 494 11.65 -3.85 20.03
CA THR A 494 10.44 -4.66 20.17
C THR A 494 10.74 -6.15 20.36
N GLY A 495 11.97 -6.57 20.07
CA GLY A 495 12.40 -7.95 20.13
C GLY A 495 11.93 -8.83 18.97
N GLN A 496 11.27 -8.24 17.96
CA GLN A 496 10.70 -8.95 16.81
C GLN A 496 10.93 -8.16 15.51
N SER A 497 10.75 -8.81 14.37
CA SER A 497 10.82 -8.15 13.06
C SER A 497 9.67 -7.15 12.85
N LEU A 498 9.99 -6.01 12.27
CA LEU A 498 9.06 -4.93 11.99
C LEU A 498 8.78 -4.91 10.49
N HIS A 499 7.57 -5.34 10.09
CA HIS A 499 7.12 -5.38 8.70
C HIS A 499 5.91 -4.46 8.45
N ALA A 500 5.59 -3.62 9.40
CA ALA A 500 4.46 -2.68 9.31
C ALA A 500 4.93 -1.24 9.22
N SER A 501 4.01 -0.36 8.90
CA SER A 501 4.26 1.07 8.85
C SER A 501 3.65 1.76 10.09
N PRO A 502 4.38 2.69 10.73
CA PRO A 502 3.89 3.38 11.92
C PRO A 502 2.72 4.31 11.61
N MET A 503 1.91 4.59 12.64
CA MET A 503 0.80 5.54 12.59
C MET A 503 0.69 6.33 13.90
N SER A 504 -0.02 7.47 13.89
CA SER A 504 -0.21 8.30 15.08
C SER A 504 -1.66 8.73 15.23
N TYR A 505 -2.15 8.74 16.45
CA TYR A 505 -3.52 9.12 16.80
C TYR A 505 -3.55 9.81 18.16
N ALA A 506 -4.70 10.36 18.55
CA ALA A 506 -4.92 10.89 19.89
C ALA A 506 -6.22 10.36 20.50
N VAL A 507 -6.21 10.17 21.81
CA VAL A 507 -7.41 9.86 22.62
C VAL A 507 -7.38 10.75 23.86
N ASP A 508 -8.49 11.43 24.13
CA ASP A 508 -8.62 12.34 25.29
C ASP A 508 -7.49 13.39 25.36
N GLY A 509 -7.05 13.90 24.19
CA GLY A 509 -6.00 14.90 24.10
C GLY A 509 -4.57 14.38 24.33
N LYS A 510 -4.37 13.07 24.48
CA LYS A 510 -3.06 12.42 24.57
C LYS A 510 -2.70 11.79 23.22
N GLN A 511 -1.53 12.16 22.69
CA GLN A 511 -0.99 11.61 21.44
C GLN A 511 -0.32 10.25 21.68
N TYR A 512 -0.57 9.35 20.77
CA TYR A 512 0.05 8.02 20.68
C TYR A 512 0.71 7.81 19.32
N VAL A 513 1.71 6.93 19.31
CA VAL A 513 2.30 6.38 18.09
C VAL A 513 2.25 4.87 18.19
N ALA A 514 1.78 4.18 17.15
CA ALA A 514 1.64 2.73 17.15
C ALA A 514 2.31 2.08 15.94
N ILE A 515 2.75 0.83 16.12
CA ILE A 515 3.33 -0.02 15.07
C ILE A 515 3.11 -1.49 15.39
N ALA A 516 2.88 -2.31 14.38
CA ALA A 516 2.92 -3.75 14.52
C ALA A 516 4.35 -4.28 14.40
N SER A 517 4.69 -5.28 15.20
CA SER A 517 6.00 -5.93 15.23
C SER A 517 5.83 -7.43 15.53
N GLY A 518 6.33 -8.30 14.66
CA GLY A 518 6.02 -9.72 14.73
C GLY A 518 4.50 -9.95 14.68
N SER A 519 3.96 -10.66 15.66
CA SER A 519 2.51 -10.86 15.83
C SER A 519 1.87 -9.90 16.85
N ASP A 520 2.60 -8.86 17.27
CA ASP A 520 2.19 -7.94 18.32
C ASP A 520 1.94 -6.53 17.80
N LEU A 521 1.10 -5.78 18.50
CA LEU A 521 0.86 -4.37 18.25
C LEU A 521 1.29 -3.55 19.47
N PHE A 522 2.18 -2.59 19.24
CA PHE A 522 2.72 -1.69 20.27
C PHE A 522 2.10 -0.29 20.14
N SER A 523 1.82 0.34 21.27
CA SER A 523 1.46 1.74 21.33
C SER A 523 2.31 2.49 22.34
N PHE A 524 2.82 3.66 21.93
CA PHE A 524 3.73 4.50 22.71
C PHE A 524 3.14 5.88 22.91
N ALA A 525 3.39 6.50 24.06
CA ALA A 525 3.08 7.89 24.34
C ALA A 525 4.05 8.49 25.35
N LEU A 526 3.95 9.78 25.57
CA LEU A 526 4.65 10.43 26.67
C LEU A 526 4.11 9.99 28.02
N PRO A 527 4.94 9.91 29.07
CA PRO A 527 4.44 9.67 30.43
C PRO A 527 3.46 10.75 30.86
N GLN A 528 2.58 10.41 31.83
CA GLN A 528 1.63 11.37 32.41
C GLN A 528 2.36 12.40 33.28
#